data_56b5ab3690d0b0fc51686d32a6231197
#
_entry.id   56b5ab3690d0b0fc51686d32a6231197
#
_cell.length_a   1.000
_cell.length_b   1.000
_cell.length_c   1.000
_cell.angle_alpha   90.00
_cell.angle_beta   90.00
_cell.angle_gamma   90.00
#
_symmetry.space_group_name_H-M   'P 1'
#
loop_
_entity.id
_entity.type
_entity.pdbx_description
1 polymer ?
#
loop_
_entity_poly.entity_id
_entity_poly.type
_entity_poly.pdbx_seq_one_letter_code
_entity_poly.pdbx_strand_id
1 'polypeptide(L)'
;MKAHILNLKAYVLTVALGAAFNYGVAAEKKSEASDTKIYQHFIIYGQSLSTGHQSYPALTTEPLSGNYMIGDQIWINQGNRNSAILNPLKSSLALTEKRSPLSRNGGIAECPIVAAVNHLRLKINDPSVNYIATSTGVGGKTIDQLSKHCRNKNIYQEGFLKAAFAAPQIAAKENATVTCPLVIWMQGEYNYWADTTRGLLPHIPNVVGKDEYKTLMLRLKNDMQNDVVSIYNQHSKPLFITYQVGAQYTRGRTLNIGMAQLEAANETEDIICAGPVYPMTDRGGH
;
A
#
# COMPACT_ATOMS: atom_id res chain seq x y z
N MET A 1 -30.23 3.75 2.98
CA MET A 1 -29.02 4.21 3.70
C MET A 1 -27.73 3.44 3.35
N LYS A 2 -27.76 2.09 3.14
CA LYS A 2 -26.56 1.29 2.80
C LYS A 2 -25.94 1.60 1.41
N ALA A 3 -26.72 1.94 0.40
CA ALA A 3 -26.24 2.24 -0.96
C ALA A 3 -25.48 3.58 -1.06
N HIS A 4 -25.88 4.59 -0.28
CA HIS A 4 -25.22 5.90 -0.29
C HIS A 4 -23.83 5.90 0.38
N ILE A 5 -23.61 5.05 1.38
CA ILE A 5 -22.33 4.95 2.08
C ILE A 5 -21.27 4.26 1.22
N LEU A 6 -21.66 3.25 0.42
CA LEU A 6 -20.74 2.61 -0.53
C LEU A 6 -20.26 3.58 -1.63
N ASN A 7 -21.20 4.42 -2.13
CA ASN A 7 -20.88 5.41 -3.16
C ASN A 7 -19.94 6.52 -2.64
N LEU A 8 -20.08 6.92 -1.37
CA LEU A 8 -19.21 7.93 -0.78
C LEU A 8 -17.76 7.41 -0.59
N LYS A 9 -17.60 6.13 -0.24
CA LYS A 9 -16.28 5.51 -0.06
C LYS A 9 -15.52 5.32 -1.38
N ALA A 10 -16.21 4.91 -2.42
CA ALA A 10 -15.66 4.85 -3.77
C ALA A 10 -15.30 6.27 -4.29
N TYR A 11 -16.08 7.28 -3.93
CA TYR A 11 -15.84 8.67 -4.29
C TYR A 11 -14.62 9.27 -3.60
N VAL A 12 -14.40 8.99 -2.31
CA VAL A 12 -13.23 9.48 -1.55
C VAL A 12 -11.94 8.86 -2.07
N LEU A 13 -11.91 7.56 -2.37
CA LEU A 13 -10.74 6.93 -2.98
C LEU A 13 -10.49 7.45 -4.41
N THR A 14 -11.55 7.72 -5.16
CA THR A 14 -11.46 8.26 -6.52
C THR A 14 -10.99 9.72 -6.50
N VAL A 15 -11.43 10.53 -5.54
CA VAL A 15 -10.99 11.93 -5.37
C VAL A 15 -9.54 11.99 -4.88
N ALA A 16 -9.15 11.11 -3.95
CA ALA A 16 -7.77 11.01 -3.49
C ALA A 16 -6.81 10.61 -4.62
N LEU A 17 -7.20 9.66 -5.44
CA LEU A 17 -6.45 9.24 -6.63
C LEU A 17 -6.51 10.31 -7.73
N GLY A 18 -7.63 11.01 -7.91
CA GLY A 18 -7.78 12.12 -8.84
C GLY A 18 -6.96 13.36 -8.45
N ALA A 19 -6.85 13.67 -7.16
CA ALA A 19 -6.01 14.75 -6.67
C ALA A 19 -4.52 14.47 -6.89
N ALA A 20 -4.08 13.20 -6.74
CA ALA A 20 -2.72 12.78 -7.08
C ALA A 20 -2.39 13.04 -8.55
N PHE A 21 -3.38 12.93 -9.44
CA PHE A 21 -3.23 13.20 -10.88
C PHE A 21 -3.01 14.69 -11.20
N ASN A 22 -3.69 15.59 -10.49
CA ASN A 22 -3.57 17.03 -10.76
C ASN A 22 -2.29 17.66 -10.20
N TYR A 23 -1.64 17.06 -9.19
CA TYR A 23 -0.38 17.56 -8.65
C TYR A 23 0.86 17.16 -9.45
N GLY A 24 0.76 16.18 -10.36
CA GLY A 24 1.88 15.67 -11.16
C GLY A 24 1.96 16.21 -12.60
N VAL A 25 0.97 16.96 -13.07
CA VAL A 25 0.93 17.48 -14.44
C VAL A 25 1.12 18.98 -14.46
N ALA A 26 2.32 19.46 -14.14
CA ALA A 26 2.78 20.73 -14.65
C ALA A 26 3.11 20.53 -16.14
N ALA A 27 2.30 21.13 -17.01
CA ALA A 27 2.40 20.99 -18.45
C ALA A 27 3.78 21.44 -18.95
N GLU A 28 4.66 20.51 -19.28
CA GLU A 28 5.76 20.79 -20.18
C GLU A 28 5.25 20.86 -21.63
N LYS A 29 5.74 21.85 -22.35
CA LYS A 29 5.43 22.13 -23.76
C LYS A 29 5.52 20.86 -24.60
N LYS A 30 4.55 20.64 -25.46
CA LYS A 30 4.59 19.72 -26.60
C LYS A 30 5.89 19.92 -27.39
N SER A 31 6.88 19.07 -27.15
CA SER A 31 7.90 18.69 -28.12
C SER A 31 7.44 17.36 -28.73
N GLU A 32 7.76 17.12 -29.98
CA GLU A 32 7.42 15.95 -30.80
C GLU A 32 7.25 14.67 -29.98
N ALA A 33 6.06 14.07 -30.08
CA ALA A 33 5.67 12.89 -29.33
C ALA A 33 6.65 11.73 -29.59
N SER A 34 7.64 11.58 -28.74
CA SER A 34 8.31 10.30 -28.63
C SER A 34 7.29 9.31 -28.02
N ASP A 35 7.13 8.14 -28.61
CA ASP A 35 6.31 7.01 -28.13
C ASP A 35 6.81 6.44 -26.79
N THR A 36 7.29 7.28 -25.90
CA THR A 36 7.86 6.89 -24.61
C THR A 36 6.75 6.41 -23.70
N LYS A 37 6.78 5.14 -23.34
CA LYS A 37 5.84 4.59 -22.35
C LYS A 37 5.92 5.34 -21.04
N ILE A 38 4.78 5.58 -20.42
CA ILE A 38 4.65 6.22 -19.11
C ILE A 38 4.15 5.18 -18.11
N TYR A 39 4.85 5.04 -17.00
CA TYR A 39 4.45 4.20 -15.89
C TYR A 39 4.17 5.04 -14.65
N GLN A 40 3.17 4.64 -13.89
CA GLN A 40 2.93 5.09 -12.53
C GLN A 40 2.99 3.91 -11.59
N HIS A 41 3.89 3.95 -10.63
CA HIS A 41 4.09 2.87 -9.66
C HIS A 41 3.38 3.17 -8.35
N PHE A 42 2.50 2.27 -7.93
CA PHE A 42 1.74 2.32 -6.69
C PHE A 42 2.29 1.28 -5.72
N ILE A 43 2.73 1.71 -4.55
CA ILE A 43 3.33 0.84 -3.54
C ILE A 43 2.43 0.81 -2.32
N ILE A 44 2.01 -0.39 -1.89
CA ILE A 44 1.38 -0.58 -0.59
C ILE A 44 2.40 -1.20 0.38
N TYR A 45 2.56 -0.56 1.54
CA TYR A 45 3.43 -0.99 2.62
C TYR A 45 2.66 -1.04 3.94
N GLY A 46 3.00 -1.97 4.80
CA GLY A 46 2.33 -2.13 6.09
C GLY A 46 2.42 -3.54 6.63
N GLN A 47 1.36 -3.98 7.29
CA GLN A 47 1.27 -5.31 7.90
C GLN A 47 0.45 -6.31 7.06
N SER A 48 -0.11 -7.34 7.69
CA SER A 48 -0.83 -8.43 7.03
C SER A 48 -1.94 -8.00 6.07
N LEU A 49 -2.72 -6.98 6.41
CA LEU A 49 -3.77 -6.46 5.52
C LEU A 49 -3.20 -5.91 4.21
N SER A 50 -2.03 -5.27 4.25
CA SER A 50 -1.38 -4.75 3.04
C SER A 50 -0.91 -5.85 2.08
N THR A 51 -0.78 -7.08 2.56
CA THR A 51 -0.39 -8.24 1.74
C THR A 51 -1.59 -9.01 1.19
N GLY A 52 -2.81 -8.68 1.59
CA GLY A 52 -4.01 -9.45 1.24
C GLY A 52 -4.24 -10.67 2.12
N HIS A 53 -3.66 -10.70 3.32
CA HIS A 53 -3.87 -11.79 4.28
C HIS A 53 -5.35 -11.94 4.62
N GLN A 54 -5.89 -13.16 4.53
CA GLN A 54 -7.30 -13.49 4.72
C GLN A 54 -8.31 -12.88 3.72
N SER A 55 -7.87 -12.17 2.68
CA SER A 55 -8.76 -11.58 1.67
C SER A 55 -9.05 -12.53 0.51
N TYR A 56 -9.77 -13.59 0.79
CA TYR A 56 -10.14 -14.63 -0.17
C TYR A 56 -11.65 -14.84 -0.22
N PRO A 57 -12.18 -15.37 -1.35
CA PRO A 57 -11.48 -15.62 -2.60
C PRO A 57 -11.06 -14.32 -3.30
N ALA A 58 -10.02 -14.40 -4.12
CA ALA A 58 -9.67 -13.30 -5.00
C ALA A 58 -10.81 -13.01 -5.98
N LEU A 59 -11.11 -11.73 -6.17
CA LEU A 59 -12.12 -11.27 -7.14
C LEU A 59 -11.48 -10.90 -8.47
N THR A 60 -10.24 -10.42 -8.44
CA THR A 60 -9.48 -10.00 -9.61
C THR A 60 -8.54 -11.14 -10.05
N THR A 61 -9.03 -12.01 -10.90
CA THR A 61 -8.26 -13.15 -11.44
C THR A 61 -7.72 -12.88 -12.82
N GLU A 62 -8.39 -12.03 -13.61
CA GLU A 62 -7.99 -11.66 -14.96
C GLU A 62 -7.31 -10.30 -14.98
N PRO A 63 -6.20 -10.16 -15.73
CA PRO A 63 -5.48 -8.90 -15.81
C PRO A 63 -6.22 -7.89 -16.69
N LEU A 64 -6.16 -6.61 -16.31
CA LEU A 64 -6.53 -5.49 -17.18
C LEU A 64 -5.31 -4.99 -17.94
N SER A 65 -5.51 -4.71 -19.24
CA SER A 65 -4.45 -4.16 -20.10
C SER A 65 -3.87 -2.86 -19.52
N GLY A 66 -2.56 -2.72 -19.55
CA GLY A 66 -1.84 -1.56 -19.02
C GLY A 66 -1.62 -1.59 -17.50
N ASN A 67 -2.05 -2.65 -16.81
CA ASN A 67 -1.77 -2.86 -15.40
C ASN A 67 -0.76 -4.00 -15.21
N TYR A 68 0.27 -3.74 -14.43
CA TYR A 68 1.41 -4.64 -14.25
C TYR A 68 1.75 -4.85 -12.78
N MET A 69 2.44 -5.94 -12.50
CA MET A 69 3.15 -6.21 -11.26
C MET A 69 4.62 -6.50 -11.55
N ILE A 70 5.49 -6.26 -10.59
CA ILE A 70 6.92 -6.56 -10.70
C ILE A 70 7.14 -8.04 -10.39
N GLY A 71 7.66 -8.78 -11.38
CA GLY A 71 7.91 -10.21 -11.26
C GLY A 71 6.64 -11.05 -11.32
N ASP A 72 6.69 -12.22 -10.71
CA ASP A 72 5.65 -13.25 -10.78
C ASP A 72 4.58 -13.16 -9.70
N GLN A 73 4.78 -12.29 -8.70
CA GLN A 73 3.86 -12.09 -7.58
C GLN A 73 3.73 -10.62 -7.22
N ILE A 74 2.51 -10.23 -6.81
CA ILE A 74 2.24 -8.87 -6.33
C ILE A 74 3.05 -8.53 -5.07
N TRP A 75 3.41 -9.51 -4.25
CA TRP A 75 4.15 -9.33 -3.02
C TRP A 75 5.65 -9.58 -3.22
N ILE A 76 6.44 -8.52 -3.20
CA ILE A 76 7.86 -8.56 -3.57
C ILE A 76 8.78 -9.15 -2.50
N ASN A 77 8.36 -9.21 -1.24
CA ASN A 77 9.23 -9.57 -0.11
C ASN A 77 9.60 -11.03 -0.03
N GLN A 78 8.78 -11.92 -0.56
CA GLN A 78 9.03 -13.34 -0.43
C GLN A 78 8.79 -14.07 -1.75
N GLY A 79 9.84 -14.64 -2.28
CA GLY A 79 9.74 -15.57 -3.41
C GLY A 79 9.59 -14.95 -4.80
N ASN A 80 9.56 -13.63 -4.91
CA ASN A 80 9.54 -12.97 -6.21
C ASN A 80 10.92 -13.10 -6.88
N ARG A 81 11.07 -14.14 -7.68
CA ARG A 81 12.35 -14.49 -8.33
C ARG A 81 12.64 -13.65 -9.58
N ASN A 82 11.60 -13.05 -10.17
CA ASN A 82 11.67 -12.32 -11.45
C ASN A 82 11.41 -10.82 -11.25
N SER A 83 12.01 -10.22 -10.24
CA SER A 83 11.80 -8.78 -9.92
C SER A 83 12.35 -7.79 -10.97
N ALA A 84 12.93 -8.30 -12.05
CA ALA A 84 13.50 -7.48 -13.14
C ALA A 84 12.59 -7.31 -14.35
N ILE A 85 11.36 -7.83 -14.31
CA ILE A 85 10.38 -7.80 -15.38
C ILE A 85 9.01 -7.38 -14.89
N LEU A 86 8.18 -6.87 -15.81
CA LEU A 86 6.76 -6.62 -15.57
C LEU A 86 5.93 -7.78 -16.11
N ASN A 87 4.96 -8.22 -15.30
CA ASN A 87 3.93 -9.16 -15.69
C ASN A 87 2.55 -8.51 -15.58
N PRO A 88 1.53 -9.00 -16.30
CA PRO A 88 0.16 -8.53 -16.15
C PRO A 88 -0.30 -8.62 -14.69
N LEU A 89 -0.94 -7.56 -14.18
CA LEU A 89 -1.40 -7.48 -12.80
C LEU A 89 -2.58 -8.42 -12.56
N LYS A 90 -2.40 -9.36 -11.67
CA LYS A 90 -3.46 -10.26 -11.20
C LYS A 90 -3.25 -10.65 -9.73
N SER A 91 -4.29 -11.17 -9.12
CA SER A 91 -4.19 -11.78 -7.80
C SER A 91 -3.35 -13.06 -7.90
N SER A 92 -2.16 -13.01 -7.33
CA SER A 92 -1.17 -14.10 -7.43
C SER A 92 -0.67 -14.57 -6.05
N LEU A 93 -1.22 -14.02 -4.96
CA LEU A 93 -0.81 -14.38 -3.62
C LEU A 93 -1.38 -15.77 -3.26
N ALA A 94 -0.52 -16.76 -3.20
CA ALA A 94 -0.88 -18.07 -2.67
C ALA A 94 -1.20 -17.97 -1.17
N LEU A 95 -2.32 -18.51 -0.75
CA LEU A 95 -2.67 -18.62 0.66
C LEU A 95 -1.71 -19.57 1.37
N THR A 96 -0.89 -19.03 2.25
CA THR A 96 0.04 -19.81 3.07
C THR A 96 -0.51 -20.13 4.45
N GLU A 97 -1.72 -19.68 4.77
CA GLU A 97 -2.36 -19.92 6.06
C GLU A 97 -2.81 -21.36 6.25
N LYS A 98 -2.13 -22.06 7.10
CA LYS A 98 -2.46 -23.46 7.45
C LYS A 98 -3.86 -23.65 8.02
N ARG A 99 -4.50 -22.58 8.52
CA ARG A 99 -5.82 -22.60 9.16
C ARG A 99 -6.99 -22.37 8.21
N SER A 100 -6.76 -21.82 7.03
CA SER A 100 -7.82 -21.59 6.07
C SER A 100 -8.14 -22.85 5.27
N PRO A 101 -9.41 -23.25 5.16
CA PRO A 101 -9.80 -24.33 4.25
C PRO A 101 -9.37 -24.09 2.80
N LEU A 102 -9.38 -22.83 2.36
CA LEU A 102 -9.00 -22.44 1.00
C LEU A 102 -7.49 -22.53 0.76
N SER A 103 -6.66 -22.36 1.80
CA SER A 103 -5.20 -22.54 1.65
C SER A 103 -4.83 -23.99 1.39
N ARG A 104 -5.63 -24.94 1.90
CA ARG A 104 -5.45 -26.38 1.65
C ARG A 104 -5.80 -26.75 0.20
N ASN A 105 -6.66 -25.97 -0.43
CA ASN A 105 -7.15 -26.19 -1.80
C ASN A 105 -6.45 -25.28 -2.84
N GLY A 106 -5.34 -24.62 -2.49
CA GLY A 106 -4.63 -23.75 -3.39
C GLY A 106 -5.35 -22.43 -3.68
N GLY A 107 -6.16 -21.93 -2.75
CA GLY A 107 -6.88 -20.67 -2.88
C GLY A 107 -5.92 -19.48 -3.06
N ILE A 108 -6.39 -18.46 -3.76
CA ILE A 108 -5.64 -17.21 -4.01
C ILE A 108 -6.31 -16.10 -3.23
N ALA A 109 -5.52 -15.31 -2.52
CA ALA A 109 -5.93 -14.09 -1.83
C ALA A 109 -5.69 -12.86 -2.72
N GLU A 110 -6.47 -11.80 -2.50
CA GLU A 110 -6.31 -10.53 -3.21
C GLU A 110 -5.66 -9.48 -2.33
N CYS A 111 -4.55 -8.94 -2.79
CA CYS A 111 -3.94 -7.77 -2.16
C CYS A 111 -4.76 -6.52 -2.50
N PRO A 112 -5.05 -5.62 -1.52
CA PRO A 112 -5.86 -4.43 -1.76
C PRO A 112 -5.38 -3.53 -2.90
N ILE A 113 -4.07 -3.50 -3.14
CA ILE A 113 -3.49 -2.70 -4.24
C ILE A 113 -3.91 -3.20 -5.63
N VAL A 114 -4.21 -4.49 -5.79
CA VAL A 114 -4.67 -5.06 -7.07
C VAL A 114 -6.03 -4.48 -7.43
N ALA A 115 -6.98 -4.57 -6.50
CA ALA A 115 -8.32 -4.00 -6.70
C ALA A 115 -8.27 -2.47 -6.89
N ALA A 116 -7.44 -1.77 -6.10
CA ALA A 116 -7.30 -0.32 -6.18
C ALA A 116 -6.79 0.14 -7.55
N VAL A 117 -5.73 -0.48 -8.09
CA VAL A 117 -5.15 -0.12 -9.39
C VAL A 117 -6.06 -0.51 -10.54
N ASN A 118 -6.73 -1.65 -10.47
CA ASN A 118 -7.71 -2.04 -11.48
C ASN A 118 -8.92 -1.09 -11.49
N HIS A 119 -9.40 -0.68 -10.31
CA HIS A 119 -10.47 0.32 -10.23
C HIS A 119 -10.03 1.67 -10.79
N LEU A 120 -8.80 2.10 -10.49
CA LEU A 120 -8.21 3.32 -11.05
C LEU A 120 -8.18 3.27 -12.58
N ARG A 121 -7.71 2.17 -13.18
CA ARG A 121 -7.70 1.95 -14.63
C ARG A 121 -9.08 2.14 -15.24
N LEU A 122 -10.10 1.51 -14.66
CA LEU A 122 -11.49 1.59 -15.15
C LEU A 122 -12.08 3.00 -15.01
N LYS A 123 -11.65 3.78 -14.01
CA LYS A 123 -12.19 5.13 -13.76
C LYS A 123 -11.51 6.19 -14.60
N ILE A 124 -10.23 6.16 -14.74
CA ILE A 124 -9.45 7.16 -15.48
C ILE A 124 -9.47 6.85 -16.97
N ASN A 125 -9.39 5.57 -17.33
CA ASN A 125 -9.44 5.08 -18.71
C ASN A 125 -8.49 5.83 -19.67
N ASP A 126 -7.28 6.14 -19.19
CA ASP A 126 -6.23 6.75 -20.00
C ASP A 126 -5.28 5.66 -20.51
N PRO A 127 -5.30 5.34 -21.82
CA PRO A 127 -4.45 4.30 -22.37
C PRO A 127 -2.98 4.73 -22.49
N SER A 128 -2.66 6.00 -22.38
CA SER A 128 -1.28 6.50 -22.49
C SER A 128 -0.44 6.21 -21.23
N VAL A 129 -1.09 5.96 -20.09
CA VAL A 129 -0.44 5.67 -18.82
C VAL A 129 -0.60 4.21 -18.45
N ASN A 130 0.49 3.57 -18.08
CA ASN A 130 0.51 2.21 -17.54
C ASN A 130 0.71 2.24 -16.03
N TYR A 131 0.12 1.29 -15.32
CA TYR A 131 0.20 1.23 -13.86
C TYR A 131 1.00 0.02 -13.42
N ILE A 132 1.89 0.23 -12.45
CA ILE A 132 2.62 -0.84 -11.74
C ILE A 132 2.09 -0.86 -10.31
N ALA A 133 1.70 -2.03 -9.83
CA ALA A 133 1.27 -2.26 -8.46
C ALA A 133 2.25 -3.18 -7.74
N THR A 134 2.60 -2.85 -6.49
CA THR A 134 3.50 -3.69 -5.67
C THR A 134 3.08 -3.68 -4.22
N SER A 135 2.98 -4.84 -3.61
CA SER A 135 2.85 -4.99 -2.16
C SER A 135 4.19 -5.32 -1.54
N THR A 136 4.53 -4.60 -0.48
CA THR A 136 5.79 -4.76 0.28
C THR A 136 5.56 -4.95 1.77
N GLY A 137 4.32 -5.25 2.17
CA GLY A 137 3.96 -5.43 3.57
C GLY A 137 4.61 -6.65 4.23
N VAL A 138 4.66 -6.65 5.56
CA VAL A 138 5.17 -7.76 6.36
C VAL A 138 4.21 -8.04 7.52
N GLY A 139 3.60 -9.22 7.52
CA GLY A 139 2.66 -9.64 8.57
C GLY A 139 3.24 -9.60 9.98
N GLY A 140 2.41 -9.23 10.97
CA GLY A 140 2.79 -9.23 12.38
C GLY A 140 3.91 -8.23 12.72
N LYS A 141 3.89 -7.03 12.13
CA LYS A 141 4.88 -5.98 12.41
C LYS A 141 4.21 -4.69 12.91
N THR A 142 4.84 -4.11 13.94
CA THR A 142 4.51 -2.77 14.43
C THR A 142 5.10 -1.69 13.54
N ILE A 143 4.62 -0.45 13.68
CA ILE A 143 5.16 0.70 12.95
C ILE A 143 6.66 0.89 13.18
N ASP A 144 7.14 0.71 14.42
CA ASP A 144 8.56 0.81 14.74
C ASP A 144 9.39 -0.22 13.98
N GLN A 145 8.91 -1.48 13.90
CA GLN A 145 9.59 -2.55 13.17
C GLN A 145 9.62 -2.33 11.66
N LEU A 146 8.63 -1.61 11.12
CA LEU A 146 8.52 -1.29 9.68
C LEU A 146 9.24 0.02 9.31
N SER A 147 9.68 0.80 10.29
CA SER A 147 10.32 2.09 10.06
C SER A 147 11.74 1.96 9.52
N LYS A 148 12.17 2.92 8.68
CA LYS A 148 13.51 3.00 8.10
C LYS A 148 14.64 2.95 9.15
N HIS A 149 14.38 3.50 10.31
CA HIS A 149 15.33 3.62 11.42
C HIS A 149 15.17 2.55 12.50
N CYS A 150 14.39 1.50 12.21
CA CYS A 150 14.30 0.34 13.09
C CYS A 150 15.66 -0.34 13.26
N ARG A 151 15.89 -0.96 14.41
CA ARG A 151 17.12 -1.76 14.66
C ARG A 151 17.26 -2.89 13.66
N ASN A 152 16.15 -3.50 13.25
CA ASN A 152 16.10 -4.47 12.15
C ASN A 152 15.84 -3.75 10.82
N LYS A 153 16.85 -3.12 10.27
CA LYS A 153 16.77 -2.28 9.06
C LYS A 153 16.33 -3.03 7.80
N ASN A 154 16.44 -4.35 7.80
CA ASN A 154 16.22 -5.13 6.58
C ASN A 154 14.76 -5.06 6.08
N ILE A 155 13.76 -4.90 6.96
CA ILE A 155 12.35 -4.91 6.55
C ILE A 155 12.05 -3.74 5.61
N TYR A 156 12.45 -2.52 5.96
CA TYR A 156 12.24 -1.36 5.10
C TYR A 156 13.05 -1.45 3.80
N GLN A 157 14.30 -1.90 3.89
CA GLN A 157 15.20 -2.02 2.75
C GLN A 157 14.78 -3.14 1.79
N GLU A 158 14.53 -4.34 2.34
CA GLU A 158 14.17 -5.53 1.55
C GLU A 158 12.72 -5.48 1.03
N GLY A 159 11.87 -4.67 1.63
CA GLY A 159 10.50 -4.44 1.18
C GLY A 159 10.36 -3.18 0.35
N PHE A 160 10.14 -2.06 1.02
CA PHE A 160 9.79 -0.80 0.37
C PHE A 160 10.86 -0.30 -0.60
N LEU A 161 12.12 -0.20 -0.17
CA LEU A 161 13.18 0.31 -1.06
C LEU A 161 13.45 -0.64 -2.23
N LYS A 162 13.42 -1.93 -2.01
CA LYS A 162 13.58 -2.91 -3.10
C LYS A 162 12.55 -2.72 -4.20
N ALA A 163 11.28 -2.54 -3.83
CA ALA A 163 10.20 -2.26 -4.78
C ALA A 163 10.41 -0.91 -5.47
N ALA A 164 10.75 0.13 -4.71
CA ALA A 164 10.98 1.46 -5.24
C ALA A 164 12.13 1.49 -6.25
N PHE A 165 13.23 0.78 -6.02
CA PHE A 165 14.34 0.70 -6.99
C PHE A 165 14.02 -0.15 -8.21
N ALA A 166 13.19 -1.16 -8.11
CA ALA A 166 12.92 -2.08 -9.22
C ALA A 166 12.19 -1.39 -10.38
N ALA A 167 11.20 -0.54 -10.12
CA ALA A 167 10.41 0.08 -11.18
C ALA A 167 11.23 1.02 -12.09
N PRO A 168 12.07 1.97 -11.58
CA PRO A 168 12.94 2.77 -12.43
C PRO A 168 13.94 1.94 -13.25
N GLN A 169 14.48 0.86 -12.68
CA GLN A 169 15.39 -0.02 -13.41
C GLN A 169 14.71 -0.74 -14.58
N ILE A 170 13.44 -1.15 -14.39
CA ILE A 170 12.65 -1.75 -15.45
C ILE A 170 12.30 -0.70 -16.52
N ALA A 171 11.82 0.47 -16.11
CA ALA A 171 11.48 1.56 -17.01
C ALA A 171 12.68 1.98 -17.88
N ALA A 172 13.87 2.09 -17.29
CA ALA A 172 15.08 2.40 -18.04
C ALA A 172 15.42 1.36 -19.13
N LYS A 173 15.20 0.06 -18.86
CA LYS A 173 15.40 -1.01 -19.85
C LYS A 173 14.40 -0.95 -21.00
N GLU A 174 13.21 -0.43 -20.75
CA GLU A 174 12.13 -0.30 -21.71
C GLU A 174 12.08 1.06 -22.41
N ASN A 175 13.04 1.94 -22.18
CA ASN A 175 13.02 3.35 -22.62
C ASN A 175 11.73 4.08 -22.21
N ALA A 176 11.25 3.78 -21.01
CA ALA A 176 10.04 4.33 -20.42
C ALA A 176 10.34 5.32 -19.30
N THR A 177 9.39 6.18 -18.99
CA THR A 177 9.41 7.01 -17.77
C THR A 177 8.58 6.36 -16.68
N VAL A 178 8.94 6.58 -15.42
CA VAL A 178 8.17 6.09 -14.27
C VAL A 178 8.14 7.13 -13.16
N THR A 179 6.98 7.29 -12.55
CA THR A 179 6.79 8.07 -11.33
C THR A 179 6.09 7.23 -10.27
N CYS A 180 6.21 7.63 -9.00
CA CYS A 180 5.44 7.06 -7.89
C CYS A 180 4.56 8.17 -7.30
N PRO A 181 3.31 8.31 -7.74
CA PRO A 181 2.46 9.43 -7.33
C PRO A 181 1.90 9.29 -5.92
N LEU A 182 1.81 8.06 -5.40
CA LEU A 182 1.34 7.80 -4.05
C LEU A 182 1.94 6.53 -3.46
N VAL A 183 1.97 6.48 -2.13
CA VAL A 183 2.26 5.29 -1.33
C VAL A 183 1.10 5.04 -0.39
N ILE A 184 0.75 3.77 -0.16
CA ILE A 184 -0.33 3.37 0.74
C ILE A 184 0.28 2.74 1.99
N TRP A 185 -0.05 3.31 3.14
CA TRP A 185 0.32 2.80 4.45
C TRP A 185 -0.85 2.05 5.08
N MET A 186 -0.73 0.74 5.22
CA MET A 186 -1.78 -0.11 5.77
C MET A 186 -1.26 -0.91 6.97
N GLN A 187 -1.26 -0.24 8.15
CA GLN A 187 -0.76 -0.79 9.41
C GLN A 187 -1.44 -0.09 10.59
N GLY A 188 -1.50 -0.76 11.72
CA GLY A 188 -2.02 -0.21 12.99
C GLY A 188 -2.55 -1.30 13.91
N GLU A 189 -3.18 -2.33 13.37
CA GLU A 189 -3.80 -3.42 14.14
C GLU A 189 -2.79 -4.13 15.03
N TYR A 190 -1.59 -4.42 14.48
CA TYR A 190 -0.58 -5.15 15.23
C TYR A 190 0.00 -4.34 16.39
N ASN A 191 -0.05 -3.01 16.35
CA ASN A 191 0.32 -2.19 17.49
C ASN A 191 -0.59 -2.43 18.70
N TYR A 192 -1.92 -2.56 18.48
CA TYR A 192 -2.85 -2.96 19.55
C TYR A 192 -2.56 -4.35 20.09
N TRP A 193 -2.25 -5.30 19.20
CA TRP A 193 -1.94 -6.67 19.60
C TRP A 193 -0.63 -6.75 20.38
N ALA A 194 0.40 -6.04 19.97
CA ALA A 194 1.69 -5.97 20.65
C ALA A 194 1.55 -5.48 22.09
N ASP A 195 0.66 -4.51 22.33
CA ASP A 195 0.35 -4.05 23.67
C ASP A 195 -0.31 -5.14 24.54
N THR A 196 -1.19 -5.96 23.96
CA THR A 196 -1.84 -7.05 24.71
C THR A 196 -0.90 -8.18 25.09
N THR A 197 0.20 -8.34 24.35
CA THR A 197 1.23 -9.36 24.59
C THR A 197 2.44 -8.82 25.36
N ARG A 198 2.32 -7.62 25.89
CA ARG A 198 3.33 -6.96 26.69
C ARG A 198 3.78 -7.86 27.85
N GLY A 199 5.06 -8.09 27.96
CA GLY A 199 5.63 -9.02 28.93
C GLY A 199 5.74 -10.48 28.44
N LEU A 200 4.96 -10.88 27.44
CA LEU A 200 5.12 -12.19 26.78
C LEU A 200 6.12 -12.14 25.62
N LEU A 201 6.20 -10.99 24.95
CA LEU A 201 7.09 -10.75 23.83
C LEU A 201 7.85 -9.43 24.05
N PRO A 202 8.82 -9.40 24.96
CA PRO A 202 9.50 -8.17 25.39
C PRO A 202 10.33 -7.50 24.30
N HIS A 203 10.59 -8.19 23.21
CA HIS A 203 11.29 -7.66 22.02
C HIS A 203 10.37 -6.90 21.05
N ILE A 204 9.05 -6.92 21.27
CA ILE A 204 8.09 -6.17 20.44
C ILE A 204 7.92 -4.78 21.07
N PRO A 205 8.26 -3.70 20.33
CA PRO A 205 8.07 -2.34 20.81
C PRO A 205 6.60 -2.07 21.13
N ASN A 206 6.36 -1.41 22.25
CA ASN A 206 5.02 -1.07 22.70
C ASN A 206 4.69 0.37 22.29
N VAL A 207 4.30 0.54 21.02
CA VAL A 207 3.86 1.83 20.49
C VAL A 207 2.35 1.81 20.33
N VAL A 208 1.64 2.11 21.41
CA VAL A 208 0.17 2.15 21.45
C VAL A 208 -0.36 3.53 21.84
N GLY A 209 0.49 4.46 22.25
CA GLY A 209 0.15 5.84 22.47
C GLY A 209 -0.19 6.55 21.17
N LYS A 210 -1.25 7.37 21.18
CA LYS A 210 -1.71 8.11 20.00
C LYS A 210 -0.59 9.00 19.43
N ASP A 211 0.01 9.83 20.26
CA ASP A 211 0.99 10.83 19.85
C ASP A 211 2.31 10.17 19.42
N GLU A 212 2.70 9.10 20.08
CA GLU A 212 3.89 8.32 19.72
C GLU A 212 3.73 7.64 18.36
N TYR A 213 2.58 6.97 18.13
CA TYR A 213 2.28 6.37 16.83
C TYR A 213 2.23 7.42 15.73
N LYS A 214 1.56 8.56 15.96
CA LYS A 214 1.47 9.68 15.02
C LYS A 214 2.87 10.19 14.66
N THR A 215 3.73 10.41 15.65
CA THR A 215 5.12 10.87 15.44
C THR A 215 5.90 9.89 14.57
N LEU A 216 5.81 8.59 14.85
CA LEU A 216 6.49 7.56 14.03
C LEU A 216 5.92 7.47 12.61
N MET A 217 4.60 7.61 12.45
CA MET A 217 3.95 7.58 11.14
C MET A 217 4.36 8.79 10.29
N LEU A 218 4.40 9.98 10.85
CA LEU A 218 4.85 11.19 10.17
C LEU A 218 6.33 11.09 9.76
N ARG A 219 7.17 10.53 10.63
CA ARG A 219 8.58 10.26 10.29
C ARG A 219 8.70 9.27 9.16
N LEU A 220 8.01 8.13 9.24
CA LEU A 220 8.00 7.12 8.19
C LEU A 220 7.50 7.68 6.86
N LYS A 221 6.42 8.47 6.87
CA LYS A 221 5.92 9.19 5.69
C LYS A 221 7.03 10.03 5.04
N ASN A 222 7.71 10.84 5.83
CA ASN A 222 8.79 11.70 5.32
C ASN A 222 9.96 10.88 4.75
N ASP A 223 10.33 9.78 5.41
CA ASP A 223 11.37 8.87 4.92
C ASP A 223 10.97 8.27 3.55
N MET A 224 9.74 7.74 3.44
CA MET A 224 9.23 7.16 2.21
C MET A 224 9.15 8.18 1.07
N GLN A 225 8.65 9.38 1.35
CA GLN A 225 8.53 10.46 0.37
C GLN A 225 9.90 10.90 -0.15
N ASN A 226 10.87 11.09 0.73
CA ASN A 226 12.21 11.51 0.35
C ASN A 226 12.92 10.41 -0.45
N ASP A 227 12.77 9.14 -0.06
CA ASP A 227 13.33 8.02 -0.82
C ASP A 227 12.70 7.92 -2.22
N VAL A 228 11.38 8.08 -2.34
CA VAL A 228 10.69 8.07 -3.64
C VAL A 228 11.16 9.21 -4.52
N VAL A 229 11.19 10.45 -4.02
CA VAL A 229 11.69 11.62 -4.78
C VAL A 229 13.08 11.35 -5.33
N SER A 230 13.97 10.82 -4.49
CA SER A 230 15.35 10.51 -4.88
C SER A 230 15.44 9.36 -5.89
N ILE A 231 14.73 8.26 -5.66
CA ILE A 231 14.83 7.04 -6.47
C ILE A 231 14.22 7.22 -7.86
N TYR A 232 13.06 7.91 -7.93
CA TYR A 232 12.34 8.13 -9.19
C TYR A 232 12.81 9.41 -9.91
N ASN A 233 13.69 10.18 -9.30
CA ASN A 233 14.11 11.50 -9.80
C ASN A 233 12.90 12.39 -10.16
N GLN A 234 11.87 12.36 -9.29
CA GLN A 234 10.63 13.14 -9.47
C GLN A 234 10.64 14.39 -8.58
N HIS A 235 10.01 15.46 -9.05
CA HIS A 235 9.95 16.72 -8.29
C HIS A 235 8.90 16.68 -7.17
N SER A 236 7.78 16.02 -7.41
CA SER A 236 6.67 15.98 -6.46
C SER A 236 6.82 14.83 -5.48
N LYS A 237 6.54 15.08 -4.21
CA LYS A 237 6.42 14.03 -3.19
C LYS A 237 5.19 13.18 -3.48
N PRO A 238 5.25 11.85 -3.29
CA PRO A 238 4.06 11.02 -3.37
C PRO A 238 3.05 11.38 -2.27
N LEU A 239 1.77 11.30 -2.57
CA LEU A 239 0.73 11.31 -1.53
C LEU A 239 0.89 10.10 -0.62
N PHE A 240 0.64 10.29 0.67
CA PHE A 240 0.64 9.23 1.65
C PHE A 240 -0.80 8.88 2.01
N ILE A 241 -1.27 7.71 1.58
CA ILE A 241 -2.64 7.26 1.85
C ILE A 241 -2.61 6.31 3.02
N THR A 242 -3.43 6.57 4.02
CA THR A 242 -3.67 5.70 5.16
C THR A 242 -5.16 5.45 5.35
N TYR A 243 -5.52 4.68 6.35
CA TYR A 243 -6.89 4.39 6.76
C TYR A 243 -7.02 4.53 8.28
N GLN A 244 -8.22 4.59 8.77
CA GLN A 244 -8.45 4.57 10.21
C GLN A 244 -8.64 3.12 10.67
N VAL A 245 -7.62 2.60 11.34
CA VAL A 245 -7.63 1.24 11.91
C VAL A 245 -8.61 1.12 13.06
N GLY A 246 -9.16 -0.06 13.23
CA GLY A 246 -10.09 -0.37 14.30
C GLY A 246 -10.36 -1.86 14.40
N ALA A 247 -11.65 -2.23 14.51
CA ALA A 247 -12.14 -3.59 14.62
C ALA A 247 -11.74 -4.30 15.92
N GLN A 248 -11.75 -5.62 15.91
CA GLN A 248 -11.54 -6.44 17.09
C GLN A 248 -10.17 -6.28 17.77
N TYR A 249 -9.16 -5.82 17.04
CA TYR A 249 -7.83 -5.59 17.60
C TYR A 249 -7.80 -4.51 18.69
N THR A 250 -8.78 -3.61 18.70
CA THR A 250 -8.90 -2.61 19.77
C THR A 250 -9.30 -3.25 21.12
N ARG A 251 -10.01 -4.38 21.08
CA ARG A 251 -10.45 -5.13 22.28
C ARG A 251 -11.12 -4.25 23.33
N GLY A 252 -12.00 -3.36 22.91
CA GLY A 252 -12.69 -2.43 23.80
C GLY A 252 -11.82 -1.28 24.33
N ARG A 253 -10.62 -1.11 23.81
CA ARG A 253 -9.73 0.02 24.13
C ARG A 253 -10.09 1.26 23.34
N THR A 254 -9.47 2.37 23.69
CA THR A 254 -9.55 3.59 22.90
C THR A 254 -8.94 3.39 21.51
N LEU A 255 -9.48 4.05 20.51
CA LEU A 255 -9.00 3.99 19.13
C LEU A 255 -7.71 4.81 18.93
N ASN A 256 -6.75 4.73 19.82
CA ASN A 256 -5.54 5.58 19.83
C ASN A 256 -4.82 5.57 18.47
N ILE A 257 -4.59 4.40 17.90
CA ILE A 257 -3.87 4.28 16.61
C ILE A 257 -4.74 4.84 15.48
N GLY A 258 -6.03 4.48 15.43
CA GLY A 258 -6.96 5.00 14.43
C GLY A 258 -7.15 6.51 14.53
N MET A 259 -7.15 7.06 15.76
CA MET A 259 -7.19 8.51 15.97
C MET A 259 -5.90 9.20 15.54
N ALA A 260 -4.74 8.59 15.78
CA ALA A 260 -3.47 9.10 15.30
C ALA A 260 -3.42 9.21 13.76
N GLN A 261 -3.96 8.20 13.07
CA GLN A 261 -4.06 8.18 11.61
C GLN A 261 -4.98 9.29 11.09
N LEU A 262 -6.15 9.45 11.72
CA LEU A 262 -7.11 10.49 11.34
C LEU A 262 -6.58 11.89 11.63
N GLU A 263 -6.00 12.13 12.79
CA GLU A 263 -5.41 13.41 13.16
C GLU A 263 -4.25 13.79 12.23
N ALA A 264 -3.36 12.86 11.94
CA ALA A 264 -2.27 13.11 11.01
C ALA A 264 -2.78 13.53 9.62
N ALA A 265 -3.86 12.91 9.13
CA ALA A 265 -4.46 13.30 7.86
C ALA A 265 -5.16 14.68 7.92
N ASN A 266 -5.73 15.04 9.06
CA ASN A 266 -6.36 16.35 9.22
C ASN A 266 -5.35 17.50 9.37
N GLU A 267 -4.15 17.20 9.83
CA GLU A 267 -3.11 18.20 10.11
C GLU A 267 -2.06 18.31 9.00
N THR A 268 -2.08 17.41 8.01
CA THR A 268 -1.02 17.30 7.00
C THR A 268 -1.63 17.15 5.61
N GLU A 269 -1.41 18.13 4.74
CA GLU A 269 -2.03 18.19 3.40
C GLU A 269 -1.70 17.01 2.48
N ASP A 270 -0.53 16.41 2.62
CA ASP A 270 -0.06 15.29 1.80
C ASP A 270 -0.37 13.90 2.40
N ILE A 271 -1.23 13.85 3.43
CA ILE A 271 -1.79 12.61 3.99
C ILE A 271 -3.29 12.55 3.71
N ILE A 272 -3.73 11.41 3.18
CA ILE A 272 -5.16 11.15 2.97
C ILE A 272 -5.57 9.94 3.80
N CYS A 273 -6.56 10.12 4.68
CA CYS A 273 -7.22 9.01 5.36
C CYS A 273 -8.41 8.53 4.54
N ALA A 274 -8.30 7.34 3.95
CA ALA A 274 -9.33 6.75 3.08
C ALA A 274 -10.61 6.32 3.83
N GLY A 275 -10.66 6.56 5.13
CA GLY A 275 -11.80 6.27 5.99
C GLY A 275 -11.56 5.10 6.95
N PRO A 276 -12.54 4.85 7.82
CA PRO A 276 -12.45 3.79 8.81
C PRO A 276 -12.70 2.41 8.19
N VAL A 277 -11.96 1.40 8.64
CA VAL A 277 -12.21 -0.01 8.28
C VAL A 277 -13.06 -0.76 9.31
N TYR A 278 -13.18 -0.25 10.53
CA TYR A 278 -13.94 -0.91 11.59
C TYR A 278 -15.44 -1.09 11.32
N PRO A 279 -16.13 -0.33 10.44
CA PRO A 279 -17.49 -0.63 10.04
C PRO A 279 -17.60 -1.73 8.97
N MET A 280 -16.47 -2.17 8.41
CA MET A 280 -16.47 -3.22 7.39
C MET A 280 -16.62 -4.58 8.06
N THR A 281 -17.40 -5.46 7.44
CA THR A 281 -17.51 -6.86 7.90
C THR A 281 -16.21 -7.58 7.60
N ASP A 282 -15.62 -8.22 8.61
CA ASP A 282 -14.49 -9.13 8.44
C ASP A 282 -14.92 -10.59 8.61
N ARG A 283 -14.08 -11.52 8.18
CA ARG A 283 -14.31 -12.96 8.29
C ARG A 283 -13.32 -13.69 9.19
N GLY A 284 -12.33 -13.01 9.70
CA GLY A 284 -11.25 -13.70 10.40
C GLY A 284 -10.42 -12.85 11.33
N GLY A 285 -10.84 -11.62 11.55
CA GLY A 285 -10.16 -10.72 12.44
C GLY A 285 -9.14 -9.81 11.76
N HIS A 286 -9.17 -9.77 10.46
CA HIS A 286 -8.41 -8.82 9.65
C HIS A 286 -9.33 -7.93 8.83
#